data_af9517050c9fb718602b2f21367d2dcd
#
_entry.id   af9517050c9fb718602b2f21367d2dcd
#
_cell.length_a   1.000
_cell.length_b   1.000
_cell.length_c   1.000
_cell.angle_alpha   90.00
_cell.angle_beta   90.00
_cell.angle_gamma   90.00
#
_symmetry.space_group_name_H-M   'P 1'
#
loop_
_entity.id
_entity.type
_entity.pdbx_description
1 polymer ?
#
loop_
_entity_poly.entity_id
_entity_poly.type
_entity_poly.pdbx_seq_one_letter_code
_entity_poly.pdbx_strand_id
1 'polypeptide(L)'
;LELSPREDERIMKQIVFGESVQGASHKRVNMECQDTFKKLEYDDGTVIMAIADGHGSRACPHSKSGSSIAVNVFCKVMGEFYANYAENLEMLLTYLNREGDTKVAQEIDAEWKRRVLKVHTKQKREVPLTETGEKXXXXTKPKSISSMALHSSG
;
A
#
# COMPACT_ATOMS: atom_id res chain seq x y z
N LEU A 1 -36.69 25.05 -30.05
CA LEU A 1 -36.64 24.64 -28.64
C LEU A 1 -35.20 24.20 -28.34
N GLU A 2 -34.40 25.16 -27.91
CA GLU A 2 -33.07 24.87 -27.39
C GLU A 2 -33.23 24.25 -25.98
N LEU A 3 -32.81 23.00 -25.86
CA LEU A 3 -32.69 22.37 -24.54
C LEU A 3 -31.55 23.08 -23.80
N SER A 4 -31.87 23.76 -22.72
CA SER A 4 -30.84 24.36 -21.85
C SER A 4 -29.91 23.26 -21.35
N PRO A 5 -28.62 23.54 -21.21
CA PRO A 5 -27.68 22.57 -20.63
C PRO A 5 -28.20 22.14 -19.26
N ARG A 6 -28.20 20.85 -18.99
CA ARG A 6 -28.58 20.32 -17.69
C ARG A 6 -27.66 20.94 -16.64
N GLU A 7 -28.30 21.52 -15.63
CA GLU A 7 -27.61 22.14 -14.51
C GLU A 7 -26.60 21.16 -13.88
N ASP A 8 -25.38 21.59 -13.89
CA ASP A 8 -24.27 21.13 -13.06
C ASP A 8 -24.33 19.67 -12.56
N GLU A 9 -23.72 18.77 -13.30
CA GLU A 9 -23.07 17.65 -12.65
C GLU A 9 -22.08 18.27 -11.64
N ARG A 10 -22.48 18.44 -10.41
CA ARG A 10 -21.59 18.76 -9.31
C ARG A 10 -20.61 17.62 -9.20
N ILE A 11 -19.47 17.77 -9.85
CA ILE A 11 -18.34 16.87 -9.64
C ILE A 11 -17.97 17.01 -8.16
N MET A 12 -18.40 16.06 -7.35
CA MET A 12 -18.02 16.03 -5.93
C MET A 12 -16.53 15.79 -5.88
N LYS A 13 -15.77 16.83 -5.59
CA LYS A 13 -14.32 16.72 -5.43
C LYS A 13 -14.05 15.93 -4.16
N GLN A 14 -13.64 14.69 -4.32
CA GLN A 14 -13.25 13.85 -3.21
C GLN A 14 -11.89 14.30 -2.69
N ILE A 15 -11.80 14.54 -1.39
CA ILE A 15 -10.53 14.90 -0.73
C ILE A 15 -10.11 13.69 0.12
N VAL A 16 -8.95 13.15 -0.18
CA VAL A 16 -8.37 12.03 0.58
C VAL A 16 -7.10 12.51 1.26
N PHE A 17 -7.04 12.33 2.56
CA PHE A 17 -5.83 12.63 3.32
C PHE A 17 -5.50 11.50 4.28
N GLY A 18 -4.22 11.41 4.64
CA GLY A 18 -3.76 10.43 5.61
C GLY A 18 -2.36 10.76 6.09
N GLU A 19 -2.08 10.39 7.31
CA GLU A 19 -0.78 10.58 7.93
C GLU A 19 -0.49 9.41 8.87
N SER A 20 0.78 9.05 8.96
CA SER A 20 1.26 8.09 9.94
C SER A 20 1.83 8.85 11.13
N VAL A 21 1.21 8.70 12.29
CA VAL A 21 1.59 9.44 13.50
C VAL A 21 2.16 8.47 14.54
N GLN A 22 3.36 8.79 14.98
CA GLN A 22 4.06 7.99 15.99
C GLN A 22 3.30 8.01 17.33
N GLY A 23 2.97 6.84 17.84
CA GLY A 23 2.30 6.69 19.12
C GLY A 23 3.15 7.15 20.31
N ALA A 24 2.50 7.65 21.36
CA ALA A 24 3.17 8.18 22.56
C ALA A 24 4.07 7.13 23.26
N SER A 25 3.68 5.87 23.24
CA SER A 25 4.49 4.77 23.81
C SER A 25 5.82 4.62 23.07
N HIS A 26 5.79 4.69 21.74
CA HIS A 26 7.00 4.59 20.90
C HIS A 26 7.90 5.81 21.10
N LYS A 27 7.31 7.01 21.24
CA LYS A 27 8.07 8.23 21.53
C LYS A 27 8.87 8.12 22.84
N ARG A 28 8.24 7.57 23.90
CA ARG A 28 8.88 7.40 25.21
C ARG A 28 10.11 6.50 25.19
N VAL A 29 10.13 5.50 24.32
CA VAL A 29 11.25 4.55 24.20
C VAL A 29 12.15 4.84 22.99
N ASN A 30 11.97 6.01 22.38
CA ASN A 30 12.72 6.46 21.21
C ASN A 30 12.68 5.46 20.04
N MET A 31 11.51 4.84 19.83
CA MET A 31 11.26 3.88 18.74
C MET A 31 10.60 4.62 17.58
N GLU A 32 11.14 4.51 16.38
CA GLU A 32 10.58 5.19 15.21
C GLU A 32 9.16 4.69 14.87
N CYS A 33 8.37 5.54 14.19
CA CYS A 33 7.09 5.13 13.63
C CYS A 33 7.35 4.11 12.52
N GLN A 34 6.77 2.94 12.65
CA GLN A 34 6.98 1.83 11.71
C GLN A 34 5.81 1.68 10.71
N ASP A 35 4.72 2.40 10.97
CA ASP A 35 3.57 2.41 10.08
C ASP A 35 3.82 3.34 8.91
N THR A 36 3.26 3.02 7.77
CA THR A 36 3.45 3.81 6.55
C THR A 36 2.14 3.98 5.82
N PHE A 37 1.90 5.19 5.34
CA PHE A 37 0.78 5.55 4.49
C PHE A 37 1.32 6.04 3.15
N LYS A 38 0.58 5.75 2.07
CA LYS A 38 0.87 6.31 0.75
C LYS A 38 -0.42 6.44 -0.05
N LYS A 39 -0.52 7.50 -0.86
CA LYS A 39 -1.61 7.65 -1.83
C LYS A 39 -1.07 8.07 -3.19
N LEU A 40 -1.83 7.77 -4.23
CA LEU A 40 -1.70 8.29 -5.59
C LEU A 40 -3.05 8.91 -5.94
N GLU A 41 -3.04 10.09 -6.52
CA GLU A 41 -4.24 10.79 -6.96
C GLU A 41 -4.15 11.03 -8.46
N TYR A 42 -5.24 10.85 -9.16
CA TYR A 42 -5.34 10.99 -10.61
C TYR A 42 -6.32 12.11 -10.96
N ASP A 43 -6.18 12.68 -12.14
CA ASP A 43 -6.96 13.85 -12.58
C ASP A 43 -8.46 13.56 -12.72
N ASP A 44 -8.84 12.30 -12.93
CA ASP A 44 -10.23 11.86 -12.99
C ASP A 44 -10.89 11.70 -11.60
N GLY A 45 -10.15 11.99 -10.52
CA GLY A 45 -10.62 11.81 -9.15
C GLY A 45 -10.34 10.44 -8.55
N THR A 46 -9.80 9.50 -9.32
CA THR A 46 -9.42 8.19 -8.79
C THR A 46 -8.30 8.34 -7.75
N VAL A 47 -8.43 7.63 -6.65
CA VAL A 47 -7.40 7.60 -5.60
C VAL A 47 -7.02 6.16 -5.26
N ILE A 48 -5.73 5.87 -5.29
CA ILE A 48 -5.17 4.61 -4.80
C ILE A 48 -4.50 4.90 -3.47
N MET A 49 -4.89 4.19 -2.43
CA MET A 49 -4.42 4.43 -1.06
C MET A 49 -3.94 3.13 -0.43
N ALA A 50 -2.82 3.21 0.29
CA ALA A 50 -2.23 2.06 0.98
C ALA A 50 -1.77 2.44 2.38
N ILE A 51 -2.03 1.55 3.32
CA ILE A 51 -1.55 1.65 4.70
C ILE A 51 -0.88 0.31 5.04
N ALA A 52 0.27 0.38 5.70
CA ALA A 52 0.94 -0.82 6.20
C ALA A 52 1.39 -0.58 7.64
N ASP A 53 0.98 -1.49 8.51
CA ASP A 53 1.38 -1.54 9.92
C ASP A 53 2.74 -2.24 10.03
N GLY A 54 3.71 -1.59 10.66
CA GLY A 54 5.01 -2.17 10.98
C GLY A 54 4.97 -2.89 12.33
N HIS A 55 5.65 -4.04 12.39
CA HIS A 55 5.67 -4.85 13.62
C HIS A 55 6.52 -4.17 14.71
N GLY A 56 5.88 -3.46 15.65
CA GLY A 56 6.49 -2.61 16.67
C GLY A 56 7.34 -3.34 17.72
N SER A 57 8.33 -4.11 17.30
CA SER A 57 9.19 -4.91 18.19
C SER A 57 10.66 -4.70 17.86
N ARG A 58 11.49 -4.64 18.91
CA ARG A 58 12.96 -4.61 18.76
C ARG A 58 13.50 -5.86 18.06
N ALA A 59 12.77 -6.97 18.09
CA ALA A 59 13.13 -8.19 17.37
C ALA A 59 12.94 -8.04 15.85
N CYS A 60 12.24 -6.98 15.39
CA CYS A 60 11.94 -6.75 13.98
C CYS A 60 12.53 -5.38 13.54
N PRO A 61 13.84 -5.22 13.49
CA PRO A 61 14.47 -3.91 13.26
C PRO A 61 14.21 -3.32 11.86
N HIS A 62 13.71 -4.10 10.94
CA HIS A 62 13.46 -3.69 9.56
C HIS A 62 11.97 -3.44 9.26
N SER A 63 11.12 -3.38 10.29
CA SER A 63 9.66 -3.23 10.13
C SER A 63 9.28 -1.98 9.34
N LYS A 64 9.91 -0.85 9.62
CA LYS A 64 9.68 0.38 8.87
C LYS A 64 10.01 0.23 7.38
N SER A 65 11.13 -0.41 7.07
CA SER A 65 11.49 -0.70 5.68
C SER A 65 10.45 -1.62 5.03
N GLY A 66 10.00 -2.63 5.77
CA GLY A 66 8.99 -3.59 5.32
C GLY A 66 7.67 -2.91 4.98
N SER A 67 7.14 -2.08 5.89
CA SER A 67 5.88 -1.36 5.69
C SER A 67 6.02 -0.34 4.54
N SER A 68 7.13 0.36 4.46
CA SER A 68 7.40 1.30 3.37
C SER A 68 7.45 0.59 2.00
N ILE A 69 8.13 -0.56 1.93
CA ILE A 69 8.16 -1.36 0.71
C ILE A 69 6.73 -1.83 0.34
N ALA A 70 5.94 -2.25 1.33
CA ALA A 70 4.59 -2.76 1.11
C ALA A 70 3.69 -1.71 0.45
N VAL A 71 3.63 -0.48 1.01
CA VAL A 71 2.78 0.57 0.42
C VAL A 71 3.28 1.01 -0.96
N ASN A 72 4.60 1.02 -1.16
CA ASN A 72 5.19 1.38 -2.46
C ASN A 72 4.90 0.32 -3.53
N VAL A 73 4.96 -0.95 -3.15
CA VAL A 73 4.63 -2.06 -4.06
C VAL A 73 3.14 -2.03 -4.41
N PHE A 74 2.28 -1.92 -3.39
CA PHE A 74 0.83 -1.86 -3.62
C PHE A 74 0.49 -0.71 -4.58
N CYS A 75 0.95 0.50 -4.27
CA CYS A 75 0.66 1.67 -5.12
C CYS A 75 1.23 1.50 -6.54
N LYS A 76 2.41 0.88 -6.67
CA LYS A 76 2.99 0.60 -7.99
C LYS A 76 2.09 -0.36 -8.79
N VAL A 77 1.78 -1.52 -8.22
CA VAL A 77 0.98 -2.55 -8.90
C VAL A 77 -0.41 -2.00 -9.26
N MET A 78 -1.09 -1.37 -8.29
CA MET A 78 -2.42 -0.82 -8.53
C MET A 78 -2.38 0.35 -9.52
N GLY A 79 -1.32 1.17 -9.50
CA GLY A 79 -1.14 2.25 -10.47
C GLY A 79 -0.93 1.71 -11.89
N GLU A 80 -0.20 0.61 -12.03
CA GLU A 80 -0.04 -0.07 -13.33
C GLU A 80 -1.37 -0.64 -13.83
N PHE A 81 -2.14 -1.27 -12.94
CA PHE A 81 -3.50 -1.71 -13.28
C PHE A 81 -4.38 -0.53 -13.70
N TYR A 82 -4.39 0.53 -12.92
CA TYR A 82 -5.15 1.73 -13.26
C TYR A 82 -4.75 2.26 -14.66
N ALA A 83 -3.46 2.41 -14.91
CA ALA A 83 -2.97 2.92 -16.21
C ALA A 83 -3.41 2.03 -17.39
N ASN A 84 -3.44 0.71 -17.18
CA ASN A 84 -3.83 -0.23 -18.23
C ASN A 84 -5.34 -0.21 -18.52
N TYR A 85 -6.16 0.24 -17.58
CA TYR A 85 -7.61 0.25 -17.68
C TYR A 85 -8.22 1.65 -17.55
N ALA A 86 -7.41 2.73 -17.64
CA ALA A 86 -7.87 4.10 -17.41
C ALA A 86 -9.02 4.51 -18.33
N GLU A 87 -9.07 3.95 -19.55
CA GLU A 87 -10.16 4.20 -20.52
C GLU A 87 -11.42 3.38 -20.20
N ASN A 88 -11.36 2.41 -19.30
CA ASN A 88 -12.50 1.56 -18.95
C ASN A 88 -12.39 1.08 -17.50
N LEU A 89 -12.72 1.98 -16.57
CA LEU A 89 -12.67 1.70 -15.13
C LEU A 89 -13.68 0.60 -14.72
N GLU A 90 -14.78 0.44 -15.43
CA GLU A 90 -15.72 -0.64 -15.16
C GLU A 90 -15.08 -2.01 -15.40
N MET A 91 -14.27 -2.12 -16.44
CA MET A 91 -13.49 -3.34 -16.69
C MET A 91 -12.45 -3.57 -15.59
N LEU A 92 -11.78 -2.51 -15.11
CA LEU A 92 -10.86 -2.61 -13.97
C LEU A 92 -11.57 -3.14 -12.72
N LEU A 93 -12.72 -2.57 -12.38
CA LEU A 93 -13.49 -3.00 -11.20
C LEU A 93 -13.94 -4.46 -11.35
N THR A 94 -14.40 -4.84 -12.53
CA THR A 94 -14.79 -6.23 -12.82
C THR A 94 -13.60 -7.18 -12.63
N TYR A 95 -12.43 -6.80 -13.14
CA TYR A 95 -11.20 -7.60 -12.97
C TYR A 95 -10.82 -7.72 -11.50
N LEU A 96 -10.81 -6.60 -10.76
CA LEU A 96 -10.46 -6.60 -9.34
C LEU A 96 -11.43 -7.43 -8.50
N ASN A 97 -12.72 -7.36 -8.80
CA ASN A 97 -13.72 -8.17 -8.09
C ASN A 97 -13.53 -9.67 -8.34
N ARG A 98 -13.08 -10.05 -9.52
CA ARG A 98 -12.90 -11.46 -9.89
C ARG A 98 -11.53 -12.02 -9.51
N GLU A 99 -10.48 -11.24 -9.68
CA GLU A 99 -9.09 -11.72 -9.59
C GLU A 99 -8.27 -11.01 -8.50
N GLY A 100 -8.86 -10.02 -7.81
CA GLY A 100 -8.15 -9.20 -6.82
C GLY A 100 -7.56 -10.03 -5.69
N ASP A 101 -8.37 -10.92 -5.12
CA ASP A 101 -7.95 -11.76 -3.99
C ASP A 101 -6.96 -12.87 -4.38
N THR A 102 -6.78 -13.10 -5.67
CA THR A 102 -5.92 -14.16 -6.18
C THR A 102 -4.74 -13.57 -6.94
N LYS A 103 -4.92 -13.28 -8.22
CA LYS A 103 -3.80 -12.87 -9.09
C LYS A 103 -3.16 -11.55 -8.66
N VAL A 104 -3.98 -10.53 -8.35
CA VAL A 104 -3.44 -9.22 -7.94
C VAL A 104 -2.72 -9.33 -6.60
N ALA A 105 -3.32 -10.05 -5.64
CA ALA A 105 -2.70 -10.28 -4.33
C ALA A 105 -1.38 -11.05 -4.46
N GLN A 106 -1.34 -12.07 -5.32
CA GLN A 106 -0.11 -12.84 -5.59
C GLN A 106 0.99 -11.97 -6.22
N GLU A 107 0.62 -11.10 -7.15
CA GLU A 107 1.57 -10.17 -7.79
C GLU A 107 2.17 -9.19 -6.78
N ILE A 108 1.32 -8.62 -5.92
CA ILE A 108 1.75 -7.72 -4.85
C ILE A 108 2.71 -8.45 -3.90
N ASP A 109 2.34 -9.66 -3.46
CA ASP A 109 3.16 -10.48 -2.55
C ASP A 109 4.52 -10.84 -3.16
N ALA A 110 4.53 -11.27 -4.42
CA ALA A 110 5.75 -11.64 -5.12
C ALA A 110 6.70 -10.44 -5.28
N GLU A 111 6.17 -9.29 -5.70
CA GLU A 111 6.97 -8.07 -5.87
C GLU A 111 7.48 -7.54 -4.52
N TRP A 112 6.64 -7.62 -3.47
CA TRP A 112 7.06 -7.24 -2.11
C TRP A 112 8.21 -8.11 -1.63
N LYS A 113 8.09 -9.42 -1.75
CA LYS A 113 9.15 -10.38 -1.38
C LYS A 113 10.44 -10.10 -2.14
N ARG A 114 10.34 -9.86 -3.45
CA ARG A 114 11.48 -9.55 -4.32
C ARG A 114 12.21 -8.29 -3.84
N ARG A 115 11.48 -7.23 -3.49
CA ARG A 115 12.07 -5.97 -3.01
C ARG A 115 12.68 -6.11 -1.62
N VAL A 116 11.99 -6.80 -0.72
CA VAL A 116 12.51 -7.08 0.64
C VAL A 116 13.83 -7.85 0.54
N LEU A 117 13.86 -8.91 -0.28
CA LEU A 117 15.07 -9.70 -0.47
C LEU A 117 16.22 -8.87 -1.04
N LYS A 118 15.94 -7.99 -1.99
CA LYS A 118 16.95 -7.09 -2.57
C LYS A 118 17.56 -6.15 -1.50
N VAL A 119 16.72 -5.56 -0.65
CA VAL A 119 17.16 -4.68 0.43
C VAL A 119 18.00 -5.47 1.45
N HIS A 120 17.49 -6.63 1.86
CA HIS A 120 18.17 -7.51 2.83
C HIS A 120 19.56 -7.96 2.31
N THR A 121 19.64 -8.34 1.05
CA THR A 121 20.90 -8.76 0.43
C THR A 121 21.91 -7.60 0.38
N LYS A 122 21.42 -6.39 0.11
CA LYS A 122 22.29 -5.19 0.12
C LYS A 122 22.80 -4.91 1.55
N GLN A 123 21.92 -4.96 2.53
CA GLN A 123 22.28 -4.74 3.94
C GLN A 123 23.29 -5.78 4.45
N LYS A 124 23.14 -7.05 4.08
CA LYS A 124 24.10 -8.11 4.43
C LYS A 124 25.50 -7.83 3.90
N ARG A 125 25.60 -7.18 2.76
CA ARG A 125 26.91 -6.81 2.18
C ARG A 125 27.56 -5.62 2.92
N GLU A 126 26.73 -4.75 3.50
CA GLU A 126 27.21 -3.53 4.18
C GLU A 126 27.48 -3.74 5.67
N VAL A 127 26.74 -4.65 6.31
CA VAL A 127 26.85 -4.94 7.76
C VAL A 127 26.80 -6.45 7.98
N PRO A 128 27.83 -7.08 8.58
CA PRO A 128 27.75 -8.49 8.96
C PRO A 128 26.62 -8.71 9.96
N LEU A 129 25.73 -9.64 9.67
CA LEU A 129 24.64 -9.99 10.59
C LEU A 129 25.21 -10.65 11.86
N THR A 130 24.87 -10.14 13.00
CA THR A 130 25.04 -10.89 14.24
C THR A 130 24.00 -12.03 14.28
N GLU A 131 24.39 -13.17 14.86
CA GLU A 131 23.59 -14.43 14.86
C GLU A 131 22.13 -14.28 15.31
N THR A 132 21.82 -13.23 16.06
CA THR A 132 20.44 -12.92 16.54
C THR A 132 19.51 -12.37 15.46
N GLY A 133 20.05 -11.90 14.32
CA GLY A 133 19.26 -11.27 13.25
C GLY A 133 18.56 -12.26 12.31
N GLU A 134 18.95 -13.54 12.30
CA GLU A 134 18.44 -14.53 11.34
C GLU A 134 17.01 -15.01 11.63
N LYS A 135 16.61 -15.00 12.87
CA LYS A 135 15.31 -15.52 13.30
C LYS A 135 14.11 -14.61 13.04
N UNK A 136 14.32 -13.53 12.80
CA UNK A 136 13.32 -12.53 12.61
C UNK A 136 12.80 -12.28 11.21
N UNK A 137 13.28 -12.58 10.54
CA UNK A 137 12.88 -12.38 9.22
C UNK A 137 11.77 -13.26 8.70
N UNK A 138 11.62 -13.99 9.33
CA UNK A 138 10.63 -14.92 8.96
C UNK A 138 9.27 -14.71 9.56
N UNK A 139 9.34 -13.99 10.17
CA UNK A 139 8.12 -13.76 10.84
C UNK A 139 7.31 -12.64 10.27
N THR A 140 7.71 -12.01 9.44
CA THR A 140 6.83 -11.05 8.78
C THR A 140 6.11 -11.69 7.61
N LYS A 141 5.27 -12.64 7.86
CA LYS A 141 4.14 -12.91 6.95
C LYS A 141 3.24 -11.67 7.00
N PRO A 142 2.93 -11.03 5.89
CA PRO A 142 1.92 -9.97 5.91
C PRO A 142 0.61 -10.57 6.42
N LYS A 143 0.08 -10.03 7.50
CA LYS A 143 -1.32 -10.29 7.87
C LYS A 143 -2.15 -9.86 6.66
N SER A 144 -3.06 -10.71 6.27
CA SER A 144 -3.96 -10.52 5.14
C SER A 144 -4.42 -9.07 5.00
N ILE A 145 -4.30 -8.56 3.81
CA ILE A 145 -4.91 -7.29 3.42
C ILE A 145 -6.42 -7.50 3.47
N SER A 146 -6.97 -7.43 4.68
CA SER A 146 -8.40 -7.56 4.90
C SER A 146 -9.01 -6.17 4.93
N SER A 147 -9.91 -5.96 4.05
CA SER A 147 -10.74 -4.78 3.81
C SER A 147 -10.16 -3.69 2.91
N MET A 148 -10.24 -3.92 1.62
CA MET A 148 -10.52 -2.83 0.68
C MET A 148 -12.02 -2.57 0.74
N ALA A 149 -12.46 -1.55 1.49
CA ALA A 149 -13.82 -1.07 1.38
C ALA A 149 -13.91 -0.21 0.12
N LEU A 150 -14.36 -0.81 -0.97
CA LEU A 150 -14.80 -0.05 -2.13
C LEU A 150 -16.19 0.51 -1.80
N HIS A 151 -16.24 1.77 -1.39
CA HIS A 151 -17.51 2.47 -1.33
C HIS A 151 -17.85 2.94 -2.74
N SER A 152 -18.70 2.19 -3.41
CA SER A 152 -19.37 2.67 -4.60
C SER A 152 -20.60 3.46 -4.14
N SER A 153 -20.55 4.76 -4.31
CA SER A 153 -21.74 5.61 -4.14
C SER A 153 -22.58 5.47 -5.41
N GLY A 154 -23.71 4.78 -5.32
CA GLY A 154 -24.75 4.78 -6.34
C GLY A 154 -25.54 6.10 -6.36
#